data_60a65ba9a9cf7cbc68968457dfbd64a2
#
_entry.id   60a65ba9a9cf7cbc68968457dfbd64a2
#
_cell.length_a   1.000
_cell.length_b   1.000
_cell.length_c   1.000
_cell.angle_alpha   90.00
_cell.angle_beta   90.00
_cell.angle_gamma   90.00
#
_symmetry.space_group_name_H-M   'P 1'
#
loop_
_entity.id
_entity.type
_entity.pdbx_description
1 polymer ?
#
loop_
_entity_poly.entity_id
_entity_poly.type
_entity_poly.pdbx_seq_one_letter_code
_entity_poly.pdbx_strand_id
1 'polypeptide(L)'
;MTSGTGHFDSLGNPRLKFHLCGVAHDPPGLEFEAIIDTGFSGFIQLPMQHAFSLKLPLEGTSSYVLADGTRGTSLTALAHTTFGRTTVLGVVSLTPGSLDVLVGMDFLRRFKLGLIMTKGTIVLSDDDLDT
;
A
#
# COMPACT_ATOMS: atom_id res chain seq x y z
N MET A 1 -4.10 -3.15 -18.85
CA MET A 1 -4.13 -4.21 -17.82
C MET A 1 -3.04 -3.98 -16.79
N THR A 2 -3.37 -4.11 -15.52
CA THR A 2 -2.40 -4.02 -14.43
C THR A 2 -2.18 -5.39 -13.84
N SER A 3 -0.94 -5.82 -13.77
CA SER A 3 -0.60 -7.10 -13.17
C SER A 3 0.81 -7.04 -12.58
N GLY A 4 1.07 -7.95 -11.68
CA GLY A 4 2.38 -8.08 -11.06
C GLY A 4 2.48 -9.36 -10.27
N THR A 5 3.67 -9.62 -9.79
CA THR A 5 3.93 -10.74 -8.90
C THR A 5 4.45 -10.22 -7.58
N GLY A 6 4.17 -10.98 -6.54
CA GLY A 6 4.77 -10.77 -5.24
C GLY A 6 5.67 -11.94 -4.88
N HIS A 7 6.14 -11.92 -3.67
CA HIS A 7 6.94 -13.01 -3.12
C HIS A 7 6.71 -13.11 -1.63
N PHE A 8 7.03 -14.26 -1.07
CA PHE A 8 7.01 -14.45 0.38
C PHE A 8 8.42 -14.14 0.93
N ASP A 9 8.48 -13.32 1.98
CA ASP A 9 9.75 -13.04 2.64
C ASP A 9 10.18 -14.22 3.52
N SER A 10 11.33 -14.08 4.19
CA SER A 10 11.88 -15.16 5.02
C SER A 10 10.99 -15.53 6.21
N LEU A 11 10.08 -14.64 6.61
CA LEU A 11 9.12 -14.87 7.69
C LEU A 11 7.76 -15.37 7.18
N GLY A 12 7.61 -15.56 5.87
CA GLY A 12 6.37 -16.02 5.26
C GLY A 12 5.36 -14.91 4.97
N ASN A 13 5.73 -13.65 5.09
CA ASN A 13 4.83 -12.55 4.77
C ASN A 13 4.74 -12.34 3.26
N PRO A 14 3.52 -12.20 2.70
CA PRO A 14 3.38 -11.87 1.29
C PRO A 14 3.75 -10.41 1.05
N ARG A 15 4.59 -10.16 0.05
CA ARG A 15 5.07 -8.83 -0.28
C ARG A 15 4.85 -8.50 -1.74
N LEU A 16 4.65 -7.21 -2.03
CA LEU A 16 4.64 -6.68 -3.39
C LEU A 16 5.45 -5.39 -3.46
N LYS A 17 5.83 -5.02 -4.68
CA LYS A 17 6.55 -3.78 -4.95
C LYS A 17 5.64 -2.80 -5.66
N PHE A 18 5.76 -1.53 -5.31
CA PHE A 18 5.02 -0.43 -5.92
C PHE A 18 5.85 0.85 -5.79
N HIS A 19 5.39 1.92 -6.43
CA HIS A 19 6.10 3.20 -6.40
C HIS A 19 5.21 4.29 -5.82
N LEU A 20 5.83 5.22 -5.12
CA LEU A 20 5.18 6.42 -4.57
C LEU A 20 5.95 7.66 -4.97
N CYS A 21 5.21 8.74 -5.23
CA CYS A 21 5.80 10.08 -5.29
C CYS A 21 4.78 11.12 -4.81
N GLY A 22 5.29 12.28 -4.41
CA GLY A 22 4.43 13.40 -4.02
C GLY A 22 3.65 13.93 -5.22
N VAL A 23 2.52 14.60 -4.95
CA VAL A 23 1.60 15.08 -5.99
C VAL A 23 2.23 16.15 -6.89
N ALA A 24 3.31 16.80 -6.44
CA ALA A 24 4.03 17.79 -7.23
C ALA A 24 5.07 17.18 -8.17
N HIS A 25 5.21 15.87 -8.16
CA HIS A 25 6.22 15.15 -8.94
C HIS A 25 5.56 14.21 -9.93
N ASP A 26 6.32 13.83 -10.96
CA ASP A 26 5.83 12.89 -11.96
C ASP A 26 6.01 11.43 -11.49
N PRO A 27 4.97 10.59 -11.60
CA PRO A 27 5.13 9.17 -11.33
C PRO A 27 6.18 8.53 -12.25
N PRO A 28 6.79 7.39 -11.83
CA PRO A 28 6.39 6.58 -10.68
C PRO A 28 6.99 6.99 -9.32
N GLY A 29 8.17 7.60 -9.27
CA GLY A 29 8.81 7.96 -8.00
C GLY A 29 9.68 6.86 -7.42
N LEU A 30 9.68 6.73 -6.09
CA LEU A 30 10.53 5.76 -5.38
C LEU A 30 9.82 4.42 -5.22
N GLU A 31 10.59 3.34 -5.35
CA GLU A 31 10.10 1.99 -5.15
C GLU A 31 10.04 1.63 -3.67
N PHE A 32 8.94 1.01 -3.27
CA PHE A 32 8.75 0.45 -1.94
C PHE A 32 8.31 -1.00 -2.05
N GLU A 33 8.66 -1.78 -1.04
CA GLU A 33 8.18 -3.13 -0.87
C GLU A 33 7.28 -3.18 0.35
N ALA A 34 6.06 -3.66 0.19
CA ALA A 34 5.07 -3.68 1.25
C ALA A 34 4.63 -5.10 1.57
N ILE A 35 4.20 -5.31 2.81
CA ILE A 35 3.48 -6.51 3.20
C ILE A 35 2.02 -6.36 2.72
N ILE A 36 1.50 -7.40 2.08
CA ILE A 36 0.08 -7.46 1.71
C ILE A 36 -0.68 -7.92 2.95
N ASP A 37 -1.46 -7.02 3.53
CA ASP A 37 -2.21 -7.28 4.76
C ASP A 37 -3.71 -7.17 4.47
N THR A 38 -4.36 -8.32 4.26
CA THR A 38 -5.79 -8.35 3.96
C THR A 38 -6.66 -8.04 5.17
N GLY A 39 -6.09 -8.04 6.37
CA GLY A 39 -6.77 -7.58 7.58
C GLY A 39 -6.76 -6.06 7.74
N PHE A 40 -5.96 -5.37 6.93
CA PHE A 40 -5.93 -3.92 6.89
C PHE A 40 -6.90 -3.43 5.81
N SER A 41 -7.91 -2.65 6.22
CA SER A 41 -8.94 -2.19 5.28
C SER A 41 -8.51 -0.98 4.45
N GLY A 42 -7.43 -0.30 4.83
CA GLY A 42 -6.99 0.93 4.18
C GLY A 42 -6.20 0.71 2.89
N PHE A 43 -5.65 1.80 2.39
CA PHE A 43 -4.89 1.82 1.13
C PHE A 43 -3.43 1.45 1.37
N ILE A 44 -2.67 2.34 1.98
CA ILE A 44 -1.26 2.14 2.31
C ILE A 44 -1.02 2.68 3.72
N GLN A 45 -0.26 1.93 4.51
CA GLN A 45 0.31 2.41 5.76
C GLN A 45 1.82 2.55 5.57
N LEU A 46 2.33 3.75 5.80
CA LEU A 46 3.71 4.10 5.53
C LEU A 46 4.38 4.59 6.81
N PRO A 47 5.59 4.14 7.15
CA PRO A 47 6.35 4.76 8.23
C PRO A 47 6.52 6.25 7.99
N MET A 48 6.31 7.05 9.04
CA MET A 48 6.26 8.52 8.93
C MET A 48 7.54 9.11 8.33
N GLN A 49 8.70 8.50 8.57
CA GLN A 49 9.96 9.00 8.06
C GLN A 49 10.00 9.06 6.53
N HIS A 50 9.26 8.20 5.84
CA HIS A 50 9.24 8.21 4.37
C HIS A 50 8.46 9.41 3.81
N ALA A 51 7.50 9.94 4.58
CA ALA A 51 6.75 11.12 4.13
C ALA A 51 7.66 12.33 3.95
N PHE A 52 8.65 12.50 4.82
CA PHE A 52 9.60 13.61 4.71
C PHE A 52 10.50 13.45 3.48
N SER A 53 10.99 12.24 3.23
CA SER A 53 11.83 11.95 2.07
C SER A 53 11.10 12.18 0.75
N LEU A 54 9.81 11.82 0.71
CA LEU A 54 8.97 11.95 -0.47
C LEU A 54 8.32 13.33 -0.60
N LYS A 55 8.45 14.18 0.43
CA LYS A 55 7.79 15.50 0.48
C LYS A 55 6.29 15.38 0.22
N LEU A 56 5.64 14.42 0.89
CA LEU A 56 4.21 14.22 0.75
C LEU A 56 3.45 15.34 1.45
N PRO A 57 2.44 15.94 0.79
CA PRO A 57 1.60 16.93 1.45
C PRO A 57 0.69 16.25 2.46
N LEU A 58 0.67 16.75 3.69
CA LEU A 58 -0.27 16.28 4.69
C LEU A 58 -1.69 16.66 4.26
N GLU A 59 -2.61 15.70 4.30
CA GLU A 59 -3.98 15.92 3.87
C GLU A 59 -4.93 16.02 5.06
N GLY A 60 -4.67 15.27 6.13
CA GLY A 60 -5.55 15.28 7.29
C GLY A 60 -5.15 14.25 8.32
N THR A 61 -6.13 13.79 9.05
CA THR A 61 -5.96 12.75 10.06
C THR A 61 -6.99 11.64 9.85
N SER A 62 -6.65 10.44 10.30
CA SER A 62 -7.51 9.28 10.27
C SER A 62 -7.51 8.64 11.64
N SER A 63 -8.69 8.27 12.14
CA SER A 63 -8.81 7.59 13.43
C SER A 63 -8.87 6.08 13.22
N TYR A 64 -8.32 5.34 14.17
CA TYR A 64 -8.38 3.89 14.17
C TYR A 64 -8.64 3.36 15.57
N VAL A 65 -9.17 2.15 15.64
CA VAL A 65 -9.44 1.45 16.90
C VAL A 65 -8.65 0.16 16.89
N LEU A 66 -7.84 -0.04 17.94
CA LEU A 66 -7.10 -1.28 18.11
C LEU A 66 -7.99 -2.38 18.69
N ALA A 67 -7.53 -3.63 18.60
CA ALA A 67 -8.28 -4.79 19.07
C ALA A 67 -8.63 -4.73 20.56
N ASP A 68 -7.85 -4.01 21.36
CA ASP A 68 -8.11 -3.80 22.80
C ASP A 68 -9.07 -2.65 23.08
N GLY A 69 -9.62 -2.02 22.05
CA GLY A 69 -10.52 -0.86 22.19
C GLY A 69 -9.81 0.48 22.26
N THR A 70 -8.49 0.51 22.30
CA THR A 70 -7.73 1.75 22.31
C THR A 70 -7.90 2.48 20.99
N ARG A 71 -8.08 3.79 21.04
CA ARG A 71 -8.18 4.63 19.83
C ARG A 71 -6.87 5.35 19.57
N GLY A 72 -6.54 5.47 18.29
CA GLY A 72 -5.39 6.22 17.84
C GLY A 72 -5.72 7.09 16.65
N THR A 73 -4.78 7.98 16.30
CA THR A 73 -4.91 8.89 15.18
C THR A 73 -3.64 8.82 14.36
N SER A 74 -3.78 8.65 13.04
CA SER A 74 -2.68 8.73 12.08
C SER A 74 -2.80 9.99 11.26
N LEU A 75 -1.67 10.59 10.92
CA LEU A 75 -1.64 11.61 9.89
C LEU A 75 -1.84 10.95 8.52
N THR A 76 -2.45 11.66 7.60
CA THR A 76 -2.64 11.18 6.24
C THR A 76 -1.99 12.13 5.25
N ALA A 77 -1.54 11.58 4.14
CA ALA A 77 -0.89 12.33 3.07
C ALA A 77 -1.37 11.82 1.72
N LEU A 78 -1.31 12.69 0.71
CA LEU A 78 -1.64 12.31 -0.67
C LEU A 78 -0.38 11.89 -1.39
N ALA A 79 -0.50 10.86 -2.22
CA ALA A 79 0.62 10.38 -3.04
C ALA A 79 0.10 9.78 -4.35
N HIS A 80 0.84 10.04 -5.42
CA HIS A 80 0.71 9.24 -6.64
C HIS A 80 1.28 7.86 -6.36
N THR A 81 0.46 6.83 -6.57
CA THR A 81 0.81 5.44 -6.30
C THR A 81 0.75 4.67 -7.59
N THR A 82 1.86 4.00 -7.93
CA THR A 82 1.96 3.26 -9.19
C THR A 82 2.22 1.79 -8.91
N PHE A 83 1.36 0.93 -9.44
CA PHE A 83 1.56 -0.52 -9.45
C PHE A 83 1.38 -1.02 -10.89
N GLY A 84 2.40 -1.71 -11.39
CA GLY A 84 2.41 -2.10 -12.79
C GLY A 84 2.35 -0.88 -13.70
N ARG A 85 1.33 -0.81 -14.53
CA ARG A 85 1.14 0.30 -15.49
C ARG A 85 0.09 1.32 -15.05
N THR A 86 -0.44 1.15 -13.85
CA THR A 86 -1.57 1.97 -13.36
C THR A 86 -1.09 2.88 -12.24
N THR A 87 -1.48 4.14 -12.32
CA THR A 87 -1.22 5.13 -11.27
C THR A 87 -2.54 5.65 -10.73
N VAL A 88 -2.67 5.67 -9.41
CA VAL A 88 -3.81 6.27 -8.72
C VAL A 88 -3.32 7.30 -7.71
N LEU A 89 -4.11 8.34 -7.49
CA LEU A 89 -3.87 9.27 -6.40
C LEU A 89 -4.56 8.71 -5.16
N GLY A 90 -3.79 8.44 -4.13
CA GLY A 90 -4.30 7.80 -2.93
C GLY A 90 -3.92 8.52 -1.66
N VAL A 91 -4.67 8.20 -0.59
CA VAL A 91 -4.39 8.69 0.76
C VAL A 91 -3.60 7.64 1.50
N VAL A 92 -2.44 8.05 1.98
CA VAL A 92 -1.49 7.19 2.70
C VAL A 92 -1.58 7.52 4.18
N SER A 93 -1.73 6.50 5.03
CA SER A 93 -1.67 6.68 6.49
C SER A 93 -0.23 6.65 6.95
N LEU A 94 0.17 7.64 7.73
CA LEU A 94 1.54 7.75 8.24
C LEU A 94 1.56 7.30 9.69
N THR A 95 2.41 6.32 9.99
CA THR A 95 2.44 5.70 11.32
C THR A 95 3.79 5.94 11.98
N PRO A 96 3.82 6.65 13.12
CA PRO A 96 5.06 6.79 13.89
C PRO A 96 5.52 5.45 14.45
N GLY A 97 6.82 5.20 14.40
CA GLY A 97 7.40 4.00 15.01
C GLY A 97 7.19 2.71 14.25
N SER A 98 6.47 2.73 13.15
CA SER A 98 6.33 1.56 12.29
C SER A 98 7.59 1.39 11.44
N LEU A 99 7.97 0.12 11.19
CA LEU A 99 9.10 -0.21 10.32
C LEU A 99 8.64 -0.75 8.97
N ASP A 100 7.41 -1.27 8.90
CA ASP A 100 6.89 -1.93 7.71
C ASP A 100 5.92 -1.04 6.95
N VAL A 101 5.99 -1.15 5.61
CA VAL A 101 4.99 -0.60 4.71
C VAL A 101 3.93 -1.68 4.51
N LEU A 102 2.65 -1.32 4.66
CA LEU A 102 1.53 -2.23 4.45
C LEU A 102 0.66 -1.74 3.31
N VAL A 103 0.17 -2.67 2.50
CA VAL A 103 -0.93 -2.41 1.57
C VAL A 103 -2.13 -3.23 2.00
N GLY A 104 -3.30 -2.62 1.97
CA GLY A 104 -4.52 -3.22 2.46
C GLY A 104 -5.55 -3.49 1.38
N MET A 105 -6.77 -3.82 1.82
CA MET A 105 -7.86 -4.17 0.92
C MET A 105 -8.23 -3.03 -0.03
N ASP A 106 -8.13 -1.78 0.42
CA ASP A 106 -8.45 -0.64 -0.43
C ASP A 106 -7.44 -0.49 -1.58
N PHE A 107 -6.17 -0.83 -1.34
CA PHE A 107 -5.16 -0.88 -2.40
C PHE A 107 -5.57 -1.87 -3.49
N LEU A 108 -5.90 -3.09 -3.08
CA LEU A 108 -6.31 -4.14 -4.03
C LEU A 108 -7.56 -3.70 -4.80
N ARG A 109 -8.53 -3.12 -4.11
CA ARG A 109 -9.77 -2.67 -4.73
C ARG A 109 -9.55 -1.53 -5.74
N ARG A 110 -8.74 -0.53 -5.37
CA ARG A 110 -8.52 0.64 -6.21
C ARG A 110 -7.72 0.31 -7.46
N PHE A 111 -6.80 -0.64 -7.37
CA PHE A 111 -6.09 -1.14 -8.54
C PHE A 111 -6.86 -2.28 -9.23
N LYS A 112 -8.04 -2.65 -8.71
CA LYS A 112 -8.91 -3.69 -9.26
C LYS A 112 -8.19 -5.04 -9.37
N LEU A 113 -7.43 -5.40 -8.34
CA LEU A 113 -6.58 -6.57 -8.35
C LEU A 113 -7.26 -7.76 -7.70
N GLY A 114 -7.27 -8.89 -8.40
CA GLY A 114 -7.42 -10.19 -7.79
C GLY A 114 -6.09 -10.62 -7.20
N LEU A 115 -6.13 -11.27 -6.05
CA LEU A 115 -4.95 -11.78 -5.38
C LEU A 115 -5.04 -13.30 -5.32
N ILE A 116 -4.04 -13.96 -5.91
CA ILE A 116 -3.93 -15.43 -5.85
C ILE A 116 -2.62 -15.75 -5.15
N MET A 117 -2.74 -16.45 -4.03
CA MET A 117 -1.59 -16.93 -3.28
C MET A 117 -1.61 -18.46 -3.29
N THR A 118 -0.57 -19.06 -3.81
CA THR A 118 -0.34 -20.49 -3.77
C THR A 118 0.98 -20.74 -3.07
N LYS A 119 1.33 -22.01 -2.91
CA LYS A 119 2.59 -22.38 -2.28
C LYS A 119 3.76 -21.80 -3.08
N GLY A 120 4.38 -20.76 -2.54
CA GLY A 120 5.54 -20.11 -3.13
C GLY A 120 5.27 -19.10 -4.24
N THR A 121 4.00 -18.82 -4.56
CA THR A 121 3.66 -17.91 -5.66
C THR A 121 2.58 -16.93 -5.25
N ILE A 122 2.77 -15.66 -5.62
CA ILE A 122 1.77 -14.60 -5.43
C ILE A 122 1.56 -13.92 -6.78
N VAL A 123 0.30 -13.88 -7.23
CA VAL A 123 -0.08 -13.23 -8.48
C VAL A 123 -1.16 -12.19 -8.17
N LEU A 124 -0.96 -10.99 -8.72
CA LEU A 124 -1.94 -9.90 -8.63
C LEU A 124 -2.27 -9.48 -10.06
N SER A 125 -3.56 -9.42 -10.37
CA SER A 125 -3.98 -9.10 -11.73
C SER A 125 -5.36 -8.44 -11.72
N ASP A 126 -5.56 -7.49 -12.63
CA ASP A 126 -6.87 -6.90 -12.91
C ASP A 126 -7.64 -7.68 -13.99
N ASP A 127 -7.10 -8.79 -14.47
CA ASP A 127 -7.83 -9.67 -15.38
C ASP A 127 -9.01 -10.33 -14.69
N ASP A 128 -10.05 -10.60 -15.46
CA ASP A 128 -11.16 -11.40 -14.99
C ASP A 128 -10.72 -12.86 -14.84
N LEU A 129 -10.58 -13.30 -13.60
CA LEU A 129 -10.10 -14.64 -13.28
C LEU A 129 -11.17 -15.70 -13.36
N ASP A 130 -12.43 -15.32 -13.63
CA ASP A 130 -13.58 -16.21 -13.69
C ASP A 130 -13.85 -16.77 -15.09
N THR A 131 -13.07 -16.35 -16.06
CA THR A 131 -13.27 -16.79 -17.45
C THR A 131 -12.33 -17.90 -17.87
#